data_1efbe7f0a157810bfe7f89c0166465a6
#
_entry.id   1efbe7f0a157810bfe7f89c0166465a6
#
_cell.length_a   1.000
_cell.length_b   1.000
_cell.length_c   1.000
_cell.angle_alpha   90.00
_cell.angle_beta   90.00
_cell.angle_gamma   90.00
#
_symmetry.space_group_name_H-M   'P 1'
#
loop_
_entity.id
_entity.type
_entity.pdbx_description
1 polymer ?
#
loop_
_entity_poly.entity_id
_entity_poly.type
_entity_poly.pdbx_seq_one_letter_code
_entity_poly.pdbx_strand_id
1 'polypeptide(L)'
;MNLRLACVGVILLSSAVLPGLGQNQPGKVVPKLEPIAETRLIMEGLAHANFRGIERNLRKNPIDDQSWTFARGQALLIAESANLLMLRPPKNPGETTWMERSMDLRAQAQQLAGYLAMKDMEKSKAGMQSLAASCNRCHNGFRVPVEIVPFQQADPPPVRKVSAD
;
A
#
# COMPACT_ATOMS: atom_id res chain seq x y z
N MET A 1 -28.75 79.12 1.94
CA MET A 1 -28.76 78.56 0.62
C MET A 1 -27.34 78.65 0.07
N ASN A 2 -26.48 77.75 0.45
CA ASN A 2 -25.07 77.75 0.02
C ASN A 2 -24.70 76.33 -0.43
N LEU A 3 -24.56 76.13 -1.73
CA LEU A 3 -24.19 74.89 -2.43
C LEU A 3 -22.70 74.82 -2.43
N ARG A 4 -22.09 73.83 -1.73
CA ARG A 4 -20.67 73.56 -1.83
C ARG A 4 -20.43 72.39 -2.77
N LEU A 5 -19.86 72.68 -3.91
CA LEU A 5 -19.31 71.66 -4.85
C LEU A 5 -18.11 70.99 -4.21
N ALA A 6 -18.12 69.68 -4.05
CA ALA A 6 -16.98 68.88 -3.70
C ALA A 6 -16.39 68.25 -4.99
N CYS A 7 -15.18 68.68 -5.34
CA CYS A 7 -14.39 68.06 -6.40
C CYS A 7 -13.87 66.72 -5.92
N VAL A 8 -14.31 65.64 -6.56
CA VAL A 8 -13.74 64.30 -6.37
C VAL A 8 -12.57 64.13 -7.34
N GLY A 9 -11.36 64.17 -6.79
CA GLY A 9 -10.15 63.87 -7.55
C GLY A 9 -10.01 62.37 -7.74
N VAL A 10 -10.06 61.91 -8.99
CA VAL A 10 -9.75 60.52 -9.39
C VAL A 10 -8.25 60.34 -9.47
N ILE A 11 -7.67 59.63 -8.53
CA ILE A 11 -6.25 59.23 -8.56
C ILE A 11 -6.15 57.94 -9.41
N LEU A 12 -5.64 58.05 -10.62
CA LEU A 12 -5.28 56.92 -11.47
C LEU A 12 -3.97 56.33 -10.95
N LEU A 13 -4.06 55.19 -10.22
CA LEU A 13 -2.92 54.38 -9.84
C LEU A 13 -2.47 53.54 -11.08
N SER A 14 -1.41 53.99 -11.73
CA SER A 14 -0.75 53.21 -12.77
C SER A 14 0.01 52.07 -12.15
N SER A 15 -0.52 50.84 -12.24
CA SER A 15 0.14 49.62 -11.84
C SER A 15 1.26 49.29 -12.83
N ALA A 16 2.51 49.59 -12.49
CA ALA A 16 3.68 49.16 -13.23
C ALA A 16 3.81 47.62 -13.04
N VAL A 17 3.48 46.87 -14.08
CA VAL A 17 3.77 45.43 -14.16
C VAL A 17 5.25 45.24 -14.33
N LEU A 18 5.96 44.90 -13.28
CA LEU A 18 7.36 44.47 -13.34
C LEU A 18 7.42 43.13 -14.07
N PRO A 19 8.25 42.98 -15.13
CA PRO A 19 8.48 41.67 -15.73
C PRO A 19 9.13 40.77 -14.70
N GLY A 20 8.38 39.72 -14.31
CA GLY A 20 8.87 38.70 -13.38
C GLY A 20 10.17 38.10 -13.94
N LEU A 21 11.26 38.30 -13.21
CA LEU A 21 12.48 37.52 -13.42
C LEU A 21 12.12 36.06 -13.18
N GLY A 22 11.97 35.32 -14.28
CA GLY A 22 11.75 33.87 -14.24
C GLY A 22 12.92 33.25 -13.45
N GLN A 23 12.66 32.92 -12.19
CA GLN A 23 13.57 32.11 -11.41
C GLN A 23 13.61 30.74 -12.10
N ASN A 24 14.67 30.47 -12.85
CA ASN A 24 15.05 29.13 -13.24
C ASN A 24 15.33 28.33 -11.95
N GLN A 25 14.28 27.78 -11.37
CA GLN A 25 14.47 26.77 -10.33
C GLN A 25 15.22 25.60 -10.96
N PRO A 26 16.38 25.22 -10.41
CA PRO A 26 17.08 24.04 -10.89
C PRO A 26 16.10 22.88 -10.85
N GLY A 27 15.87 22.24 -12.01
CA GLY A 27 14.89 21.17 -12.15
C GLY A 27 15.12 20.14 -11.07
N LYS A 28 14.08 19.86 -10.26
CA LYS A 28 14.13 18.85 -9.20
C LYS A 28 14.47 17.52 -9.86
N VAL A 29 15.69 17.05 -9.70
CA VAL A 29 16.11 15.73 -10.18
C VAL A 29 15.34 14.69 -9.39
N VAL A 30 14.31 14.09 -10.00
CA VAL A 30 13.59 12.96 -9.41
C VAL A 30 14.36 11.70 -9.81
N PRO A 31 14.94 10.97 -8.85
CA PRO A 31 15.62 9.71 -9.15
C PRO A 31 14.66 8.73 -9.85
N LYS A 32 15.16 8.07 -10.90
CA LYS A 32 14.41 7.01 -11.56
C LYS A 32 14.27 5.82 -10.59
N LEU A 33 13.03 5.38 -10.35
CA LEU A 33 12.78 4.18 -9.56
C LEU A 33 13.16 2.95 -10.37
N GLU A 34 14.01 2.11 -9.81
CA GLU A 34 14.47 0.87 -10.43
C GLU A 34 14.08 -0.34 -9.58
N PRO A 35 13.58 -1.43 -10.21
CA PRO A 35 13.32 -2.67 -9.51
C PRO A 35 14.64 -3.35 -9.13
N ILE A 36 14.89 -3.51 -7.83
CA ILE A 36 16.11 -4.15 -7.30
C ILE A 36 15.88 -5.63 -6.99
N ALA A 37 14.81 -5.93 -6.24
CA ALA A 37 14.50 -7.31 -5.87
C ALA A 37 13.64 -8.01 -6.92
N GLU A 38 13.80 -9.31 -7.07
CA GLU A 38 12.92 -10.14 -7.88
C GLU A 38 11.49 -10.16 -7.30
N THR A 39 10.49 -10.28 -8.18
CA THR A 39 9.07 -10.38 -7.77
C THR A 39 8.83 -11.45 -6.72
N ARG A 40 9.43 -12.62 -6.89
CA ARG A 40 9.31 -13.73 -5.92
C ARG A 40 9.79 -13.33 -4.53
N LEU A 41 10.93 -12.66 -4.43
CA LEU A 41 11.48 -12.23 -3.14
C LEU A 41 10.61 -11.17 -2.45
N ILE A 42 9.95 -10.29 -3.24
CA ILE A 42 8.96 -9.36 -2.69
C ILE A 42 7.75 -10.11 -2.15
N MET A 43 7.28 -11.14 -2.86
CA MET A 43 6.14 -11.94 -2.40
C MET A 43 6.48 -12.73 -1.14
N GLU A 44 7.61 -13.40 -1.10
CA GLU A 44 8.04 -14.22 0.05
C GLU A 44 8.45 -13.36 1.25
N GLY A 45 9.34 -12.39 1.03
CA GLY A 45 9.97 -11.61 2.10
C GLY A 45 9.13 -10.44 2.61
N LEU A 46 8.23 -9.90 1.80
CA LEU A 46 7.44 -8.75 2.18
C LEU A 46 5.94 -9.08 2.29
N ALA A 47 5.30 -9.54 1.21
CA ALA A 47 3.86 -9.75 1.24
C ALA A 47 3.46 -10.92 2.16
N HIS A 48 4.00 -12.12 1.94
CA HIS A 48 3.66 -13.32 2.69
C HIS A 48 4.13 -13.26 4.14
N ALA A 49 5.34 -12.75 4.40
CA ALA A 49 5.85 -12.58 5.76
C ALA A 49 4.95 -11.68 6.61
N ASN A 50 4.47 -10.56 6.06
CA ASN A 50 3.55 -9.66 6.74
C ASN A 50 2.14 -10.24 6.87
N PHE A 51 1.64 -10.97 5.86
CA PHE A 51 0.37 -11.69 5.95
C PHE A 51 0.36 -12.65 7.14
N ARG A 52 1.39 -13.50 7.29
CA ARG A 52 1.55 -14.41 8.42
C ARG A 52 1.75 -13.68 9.76
N GLY A 53 2.36 -12.50 9.72
CA GLY A 53 2.49 -11.64 10.90
C GLY A 53 1.13 -11.14 11.41
N ILE A 54 0.25 -10.67 10.52
CA ILE A 54 -1.11 -10.26 10.86
C ILE A 54 -1.88 -11.45 11.46
N GLU A 55 -1.83 -12.63 10.84
CA GLU A 55 -2.49 -13.83 11.37
C GLU A 55 -2.07 -14.14 12.81
N ARG A 56 -0.75 -14.11 13.09
CA ARG A 56 -0.23 -14.36 14.44
C ARG A 56 -0.78 -13.36 15.45
N ASN A 57 -0.91 -12.09 15.08
CA ASN A 57 -1.47 -11.07 15.95
C ASN A 57 -2.97 -11.27 16.17
N LEU A 58 -3.74 -11.58 15.12
CA LEU A 58 -5.19 -11.81 15.23
C LEU A 58 -5.57 -13.13 15.93
N ARG A 59 -4.60 -14.04 16.17
CA ARG A 59 -4.80 -15.25 16.98
C ARG A 59 -4.65 -14.99 18.48
N LYS A 60 -4.11 -13.86 18.91
CA LYS A 60 -3.98 -13.49 20.32
C LYS A 60 -5.35 -13.22 20.93
N ASN A 61 -5.52 -13.55 22.20
CA ASN A 61 -6.74 -13.27 22.95
C ASN A 61 -6.42 -13.02 24.43
N PRO A 62 -6.54 -11.80 24.97
CA PRO A 62 -6.88 -10.57 24.24
C PRO A 62 -5.73 -10.05 23.37
N ILE A 63 -6.06 -9.19 22.37
CA ILE A 63 -5.06 -8.48 21.58
C ILE A 63 -4.73 -7.15 22.27
N ASP A 64 -3.45 -6.92 22.52
CA ASP A 64 -2.95 -5.64 23.04
C ASP A 64 -2.85 -4.55 21.95
N ASP A 65 -2.79 -3.29 22.37
CA ASP A 65 -2.74 -2.13 21.49
C ASP A 65 -1.51 -2.11 20.56
N GLN A 66 -0.38 -2.58 21.04
CA GLN A 66 0.85 -2.68 20.26
C GLN A 66 0.67 -3.70 19.13
N SER A 67 0.05 -4.84 19.40
CA SER A 67 -0.25 -5.87 18.40
C SER A 67 -1.20 -5.37 17.32
N TRP A 68 -2.23 -4.57 17.66
CA TRP A 68 -3.09 -3.93 16.68
C TRP A 68 -2.33 -2.96 15.77
N THR A 69 -1.50 -2.11 16.38
CA THR A 69 -0.67 -1.14 15.63
C THR A 69 0.31 -1.86 14.71
N PHE A 70 0.94 -2.93 15.19
CA PHE A 70 1.88 -3.72 14.41
C PHE A 70 1.20 -4.44 13.24
N ALA A 71 0.04 -5.08 13.49
CA ALA A 71 -0.73 -5.73 12.44
C ALA A 71 -1.17 -4.74 11.35
N ARG A 72 -1.59 -3.53 11.74
CA ARG A 72 -1.89 -2.45 10.78
C ARG A 72 -0.67 -2.10 9.92
N GLY A 73 0.50 -1.93 10.54
CA GLY A 73 1.75 -1.67 9.82
C GLY A 73 2.06 -2.76 8.79
N GLN A 74 1.88 -4.02 9.18
CA GLN A 74 2.07 -5.17 8.29
C GLN A 74 1.10 -5.15 7.09
N ALA A 75 -0.18 -4.79 7.30
CA ALA A 75 -1.12 -4.64 6.19
C ALA A 75 -0.71 -3.53 5.22
N LEU A 76 -0.21 -2.40 5.74
CA LEU A 76 0.31 -1.32 4.90
C LEU A 76 1.58 -1.74 4.12
N LEU A 77 2.45 -2.57 4.70
CA LEU A 77 3.61 -3.13 3.98
C LEU A 77 3.19 -4.08 2.85
N ILE A 78 2.09 -4.81 3.00
CA ILE A 78 1.50 -5.57 1.89
C ILE A 78 0.98 -4.61 0.81
N ALA A 79 0.35 -3.51 1.16
CA ALA A 79 -0.07 -2.49 0.18
C ALA A 79 1.13 -1.88 -0.57
N GLU A 80 2.24 -1.62 0.12
CA GLU A 80 3.48 -1.16 -0.50
C GLU A 80 4.11 -2.23 -1.40
N SER A 81 4.03 -3.51 -1.02
CA SER A 81 4.48 -4.58 -1.92
C SER A 81 3.74 -4.57 -3.25
N ALA A 82 2.45 -4.24 -3.24
CA ALA A 82 1.65 -4.09 -4.47
C ALA A 82 2.13 -2.92 -5.34
N ASN A 83 2.55 -1.79 -4.76
CA ASN A 83 3.19 -0.69 -5.49
C ASN A 83 4.50 -1.16 -6.15
N LEU A 84 5.29 -1.95 -5.44
CA LEU A 84 6.51 -2.54 -6.00
C LEU A 84 6.23 -3.51 -7.15
N LEU A 85 5.10 -4.24 -7.13
CA LEU A 85 4.70 -5.09 -8.25
C LEU A 85 4.39 -4.29 -9.51
N MET A 86 3.76 -3.12 -9.39
CA MET A 86 3.44 -2.26 -10.52
C MET A 86 4.68 -1.77 -11.28
N LEU A 87 5.85 -1.75 -10.63
CA LEU A 87 7.15 -1.46 -11.27
C LEU A 87 7.73 -2.68 -12.02
N ARG A 88 7.06 -3.83 -11.99
CA ARG A 88 7.56 -5.13 -12.49
C ARG A 88 6.53 -5.86 -13.37
N PRO A 89 5.93 -5.17 -14.35
CA PRO A 89 4.99 -5.84 -15.24
C PRO A 89 5.69 -6.96 -16.02
N PRO A 90 4.98 -8.03 -16.38
CA PRO A 90 5.54 -9.05 -17.25
C PRO A 90 5.88 -8.47 -18.62
N LYS A 91 6.91 -9.01 -19.28
CA LYS A 91 7.39 -8.51 -20.59
C LYS A 91 6.46 -8.83 -21.76
N ASN A 92 5.40 -9.61 -21.57
CA ASN A 92 4.48 -10.11 -22.60
C ASN A 92 3.02 -10.05 -22.14
N PRO A 93 2.03 -10.45 -22.97
CA PRO A 93 0.61 -10.19 -22.72
C PRO A 93 0.21 -10.55 -21.30
N GLY A 94 -0.40 -9.59 -20.61
CA GLY A 94 -0.77 -9.72 -19.20
C GLY A 94 -0.44 -8.46 -18.37
N GLU A 95 0.18 -7.45 -18.96
CA GLU A 95 0.52 -6.22 -18.25
C GLU A 95 -0.72 -5.54 -17.65
N THR A 96 -1.79 -5.39 -18.41
CA THR A 96 -3.06 -4.82 -17.92
C THR A 96 -3.60 -5.63 -16.74
N THR A 97 -3.69 -6.95 -16.89
CA THR A 97 -4.13 -7.84 -15.80
C THR A 97 -3.20 -7.76 -14.60
N TRP A 98 -1.89 -7.65 -14.82
CA TRP A 98 -0.91 -7.48 -13.75
C TRP A 98 -1.16 -6.20 -12.95
N MET A 99 -1.36 -5.08 -13.65
CA MET A 99 -1.65 -3.79 -13.01
C MET A 99 -2.97 -3.85 -12.23
N GLU A 100 -4.04 -4.41 -12.80
CA GLU A 100 -5.32 -4.60 -12.14
C GLU A 100 -5.21 -5.45 -10.87
N ARG A 101 -4.50 -6.58 -10.92
CA ARG A 101 -4.29 -7.46 -9.76
C ARG A 101 -3.43 -6.79 -8.68
N SER A 102 -2.43 -6.04 -9.09
CA SER A 102 -1.60 -5.27 -8.15
C SER A 102 -2.40 -4.16 -7.47
N MET A 103 -3.25 -3.44 -8.21
CA MET A 103 -4.15 -2.44 -7.63
C MET A 103 -5.19 -3.06 -6.68
N ASP A 104 -5.76 -4.22 -7.03
CA ASP A 104 -6.67 -4.96 -6.16
C ASP A 104 -5.98 -5.38 -4.85
N LEU A 105 -4.78 -5.96 -4.92
CA LEU A 105 -3.99 -6.31 -3.73
C LEU A 105 -3.77 -5.09 -2.82
N ARG A 106 -3.37 -3.95 -3.40
CA ARG A 106 -3.19 -2.71 -2.66
C ARG A 106 -4.47 -2.27 -1.95
N ALA A 107 -5.60 -2.27 -2.67
CA ALA A 107 -6.89 -1.85 -2.12
C ALA A 107 -7.34 -2.75 -0.97
N GLN A 108 -7.24 -4.08 -1.12
CA GLN A 108 -7.61 -5.03 -0.06
C GLN A 108 -6.71 -4.88 1.17
N ALA A 109 -5.42 -4.68 0.99
CA ALA A 109 -4.48 -4.47 2.10
C ALA A 109 -4.74 -3.15 2.84
N GLN A 110 -5.05 -2.06 2.13
CA GLN A 110 -5.44 -0.79 2.73
C GLN A 110 -6.76 -0.88 3.51
N GLN A 111 -7.73 -1.60 2.97
CA GLN A 111 -9.01 -1.83 3.64
C GLN A 111 -8.81 -2.60 4.96
N LEU A 112 -8.01 -3.67 4.92
CA LEU A 112 -7.63 -4.43 6.13
C LEU A 112 -6.92 -3.53 7.14
N ALA A 113 -5.98 -2.68 6.71
CA ALA A 113 -5.32 -1.73 7.60
C ALA A 113 -6.31 -0.76 8.28
N GLY A 114 -7.38 -0.38 7.60
CA GLY A 114 -8.48 0.39 8.18
C GLY A 114 -9.23 -0.36 9.29
N TYR A 115 -9.56 -1.63 9.09
CA TYR A 115 -10.21 -2.47 10.10
C TYR A 115 -9.31 -2.69 11.33
N LEU A 116 -8.02 -2.93 11.10
CA LEU A 116 -7.03 -3.07 12.15
C LEU A 116 -6.84 -1.76 12.96
N ALA A 117 -6.93 -0.59 12.31
CA ALA A 117 -6.90 0.70 12.99
C ALA A 117 -8.11 0.92 13.90
N MET A 118 -9.27 0.40 13.52
CA MET A 118 -10.49 0.42 14.33
C MET A 118 -10.52 -0.65 15.43
N LYS A 119 -9.50 -1.52 15.48
CA LYS A 119 -9.43 -2.69 16.40
C LYS A 119 -10.65 -3.61 16.30
N ASP A 120 -11.27 -3.68 15.13
CA ASP A 120 -12.44 -4.49 14.84
C ASP A 120 -12.00 -5.91 14.44
N MET A 121 -12.09 -6.86 15.38
CA MET A 121 -11.64 -8.24 15.19
C MET A 121 -12.36 -8.93 14.04
N GLU A 122 -13.68 -8.81 13.98
CA GLU A 122 -14.50 -9.53 13.00
C GLU A 122 -14.24 -9.00 11.59
N LYS A 123 -14.23 -7.66 11.42
CA LYS A 123 -13.88 -7.06 10.14
C LYS A 123 -12.43 -7.33 9.75
N SER A 124 -11.50 -7.38 10.71
CA SER A 124 -10.10 -7.72 10.43
C SER A 124 -9.95 -9.15 9.93
N LYS A 125 -10.64 -10.11 10.53
CA LYS A 125 -10.66 -11.51 10.05
C LYS A 125 -11.28 -11.63 8.66
N ALA A 126 -12.43 -10.97 8.42
CA ALA A 126 -13.06 -10.92 7.10
C ALA A 126 -12.14 -10.24 6.06
N GLY A 127 -11.45 -9.17 6.46
CA GLY A 127 -10.45 -8.48 5.64
C GLY A 127 -9.28 -9.39 5.25
N MET A 128 -8.81 -10.26 6.15
CA MET A 128 -7.79 -11.27 5.84
C MET A 128 -8.28 -12.28 4.78
N GLN A 129 -9.55 -12.69 4.82
CA GLN A 129 -10.13 -13.55 3.79
C GLN A 129 -10.16 -12.84 2.43
N SER A 130 -10.58 -11.58 2.40
CA SER A 130 -10.63 -10.77 1.18
C SER A 130 -9.24 -10.55 0.58
N LEU A 131 -8.25 -10.29 1.43
CA LEU A 131 -6.85 -10.14 1.03
C LEU A 131 -6.30 -11.45 0.45
N ALA A 132 -6.53 -12.60 1.10
CA ALA A 132 -6.13 -13.91 0.58
C ALA A 132 -6.77 -14.21 -0.77
N ALA A 133 -8.06 -13.90 -0.92
CA ALA A 133 -8.76 -14.06 -2.20
C ALA A 133 -8.13 -13.20 -3.31
N SER A 134 -7.69 -11.98 -3.01
CA SER A 134 -6.95 -11.12 -3.95
C SER A 134 -5.62 -11.76 -4.37
N CYS A 135 -4.84 -12.28 -3.40
CA CYS A 135 -3.61 -13.02 -3.68
C CYS A 135 -3.86 -14.19 -4.62
N ASN A 136 -4.86 -15.01 -4.32
CA ASN A 136 -5.18 -16.22 -5.09
C ASN A 136 -5.68 -15.90 -6.50
N ARG A 137 -6.45 -14.81 -6.70
CA ARG A 137 -6.84 -14.37 -8.05
C ARG A 137 -5.63 -14.03 -8.92
N CYS A 138 -4.60 -13.39 -8.35
CA CYS A 138 -3.37 -13.09 -9.06
C CYS A 138 -2.58 -14.38 -9.34
N HIS A 139 -2.36 -15.22 -8.32
CA HIS A 139 -1.62 -16.48 -8.45
C HIS A 139 -2.24 -17.39 -9.52
N ASN A 140 -3.55 -17.55 -9.53
CA ASN A 140 -4.26 -18.36 -10.54
C ASN A 140 -4.11 -17.77 -11.94
N GLY A 141 -4.23 -16.43 -12.08
CA GLY A 141 -4.09 -15.75 -13.38
C GLY A 141 -2.70 -15.89 -13.99
N PHE A 142 -1.66 -15.95 -13.16
CA PHE A 142 -0.26 -16.08 -13.59
C PHE A 142 0.32 -17.48 -13.36
N ARG A 143 -0.52 -18.47 -13.03
CA ARG A 143 -0.15 -19.89 -12.85
C ARG A 143 0.94 -20.09 -11.79
N VAL A 144 0.90 -19.30 -10.73
CA VAL A 144 1.77 -19.47 -9.56
C VAL A 144 1.18 -20.57 -8.67
N PRO A 145 1.89 -21.68 -8.41
CA PRO A 145 1.35 -22.85 -7.69
C PRO A 145 1.38 -22.62 -6.16
N VAL A 146 0.86 -21.49 -5.71
CA VAL A 146 0.79 -21.12 -4.29
C VAL A 146 -0.62 -20.65 -3.98
N GLU A 147 -1.27 -21.28 -3.01
CA GLU A 147 -2.55 -20.87 -2.48
C GLU A 147 -2.39 -20.25 -1.09
N ILE A 148 -3.00 -19.10 -0.89
CA ILE A 148 -3.01 -18.39 0.40
C ILE A 148 -4.33 -18.68 1.11
N VAL A 149 -4.23 -19.37 2.24
CA VAL A 149 -5.38 -19.68 3.11
C VAL A 149 -5.13 -19.02 4.46
N PRO A 150 -5.97 -18.06 4.88
CA PRO A 150 -5.80 -17.39 6.17
C PRO A 150 -6.22 -18.33 7.32
N PHE A 151 -5.52 -18.20 8.44
CA PHE A 151 -5.77 -18.93 9.68
C PHE A 151 -5.63 -20.46 9.59
N GLN A 152 -5.06 -20.98 8.53
CA GLN A 152 -4.70 -22.39 8.47
C GLN A 152 -3.69 -22.70 9.58
N GLN A 153 -3.87 -23.81 10.28
CA GLN A 153 -2.84 -24.30 11.21
C GLN A 153 -1.61 -24.63 10.37
N ALA A 154 -0.45 -24.08 10.77
CA ALA A 154 0.80 -24.54 10.19
C ALA A 154 0.90 -26.04 10.44
N ASP A 155 1.16 -26.82 9.39
CA ASP A 155 1.50 -28.22 9.57
C ASP A 155 2.64 -28.29 10.61
N PRO A 156 2.58 -29.20 11.58
CA PRO A 156 3.66 -29.35 12.53
C PRO A 156 4.95 -29.57 11.73
N PRO A 157 6.07 -28.92 12.12
CA PRO A 157 7.33 -29.10 11.42
C PRO A 157 7.64 -30.60 11.33
N PRO A 158 8.15 -31.08 10.18
CA PRO A 158 8.45 -32.50 10.03
C PRO A 158 9.34 -32.94 11.19
N VAL A 159 8.86 -33.94 11.94
CA VAL A 159 9.61 -34.50 13.07
C VAL A 159 10.93 -34.97 12.52
N ARG A 160 12.02 -34.23 12.81
CA ARG A 160 13.36 -34.65 12.46
C ARG A 160 13.62 -35.95 13.23
N LYS A 161 13.58 -37.09 12.53
CA LYS A 161 14.03 -38.36 13.11
C LYS A 161 15.49 -38.17 13.50
N VAL A 162 15.75 -38.04 14.79
CA VAL A 162 17.09 -38.12 15.33
C VAL A 162 17.49 -39.59 15.17
N SER A 163 18.41 -39.87 14.23
CA SER A 163 19.05 -41.18 14.15
C SER A 163 19.78 -41.37 15.48
N ALA A 164 19.39 -42.37 16.25
CA ALA A 164 20.17 -42.84 17.39
C ALA A 164 21.35 -43.62 16.78
N ASP A 165 22.54 -43.03 16.77
CA ASP A 165 23.81 -43.66 16.57
C ASP A 165 24.34 -44.12 17.93
#